data_8986fc405178c8964f4296321dddf8b3
#
_entry.id   8986fc405178c8964f4296321dddf8b3
#
_cell.length_a   1.000
_cell.length_b   1.000
_cell.length_c   1.000
_cell.angle_alpha   90.00
_cell.angle_beta   90.00
_cell.angle_gamma   90.00
#
_symmetry.space_group_name_H-M   'P 1'
#
loop_
_entity.id
_entity.type
_entity.pdbx_description
1 polymer ?
#
loop_
_entity_poly.entity_id
_entity_poly.type
_entity_poly.pdbx_seq_one_letter_code
_entity_poly.pdbx_strand_id
1 'polypeptide(L)'
;MNILVTGANGQLGCEMRVVSCGSADKYIFTDVCELSQESAGYLRRLAGEKVDLTTLPLDMTDEYAVRKMVEQNHVDVIVNCAAYTNVEGAETNYELAERLNADAPRILAAVMKETGGLLVHISTDYVFGKEPYNIPCKEDQQGTPTGVYGLTKLHGEQQIQVSGCNYVIIRTAWLYSEFGKNFCKTMLQLQATKPQLKVVFDQVGTPTYALDLAKAIAVILSDYKGEPQYQKGGIYHFSNEGVCSWYDFSKLIQQLAMEIRCKNAAGQHSPIVRCDIQPCHSADFPSSVVRPAYSVLDKTKIKSTFAVAVPYWVGNLRQCLATLVTA
;
A
#
# COMPACT_ATOMS: atom_id res chain seq x y z
N MET A 1 12.75 18.88 5.39
CA MET A 1 12.66 17.85 6.47
C MET A 1 13.52 16.65 6.12
N ASN A 2 13.92 15.87 7.11
CA ASN A 2 14.55 14.57 6.94
C ASN A 2 13.48 13.48 7.15
N ILE A 3 13.19 12.72 6.12
CA ILE A 3 12.08 11.75 6.08
C ILE A 3 12.66 10.35 5.97
N LEU A 4 12.45 9.51 6.99
CA LEU A 4 12.83 8.12 7.01
C LEU A 4 11.68 7.28 6.45
N VAL A 5 11.95 6.48 5.41
CA VAL A 5 10.98 5.55 4.83
C VAL A 5 11.41 4.12 5.16
N THR A 6 10.58 3.39 5.91
CA THR A 6 10.80 1.95 6.18
C THR A 6 10.06 1.10 5.15
N GLY A 7 10.54 -0.12 4.90
CA GLY A 7 9.97 -0.96 3.84
C GLY A 7 10.14 -0.34 2.44
N ALA A 8 11.26 0.36 2.25
CA ALA A 8 11.53 1.20 1.08
C ALA A 8 11.65 0.41 -0.24
N ASN A 9 11.82 -0.90 -0.18
CA ASN A 9 11.93 -1.79 -1.34
C ASN A 9 10.62 -2.54 -1.65
N GLY A 10 9.57 -2.32 -0.83
CA GLY A 10 8.20 -2.76 -1.09
C GLY A 10 7.47 -1.89 -2.12
N GLN A 11 6.21 -2.22 -2.41
CA GLN A 11 5.39 -1.49 -3.39
C GLN A 11 5.35 0.01 -3.10
N LEU A 12 4.83 0.39 -1.92
CA LEU A 12 4.67 1.80 -1.55
C LEU A 12 6.02 2.48 -1.32
N GLY A 13 7.01 1.78 -0.74
CA GLY A 13 8.34 2.33 -0.53
C GLY A 13 9.03 2.72 -1.84
N CYS A 14 8.92 1.90 -2.89
CA CYS A 14 9.40 2.25 -4.22
C CYS A 14 8.67 3.48 -4.80
N GLU A 15 7.34 3.58 -4.62
CA GLU A 15 6.59 4.76 -5.06
C GLU A 15 6.96 6.03 -4.26
N MET A 16 7.35 5.88 -2.97
CA MET A 16 7.92 6.99 -2.21
C MET A 16 9.25 7.49 -2.80
N ARG A 17 10.07 6.60 -3.41
CA ARG A 17 11.25 7.02 -4.18
C ARG A 17 10.89 7.83 -5.41
N VAL A 18 9.81 7.44 -6.12
CA VAL A 18 9.32 8.20 -7.30
C VAL A 18 8.88 9.61 -6.89
N VAL A 19 8.08 9.74 -5.84
CA VAL A 19 7.60 11.06 -5.41
C VAL A 19 8.68 11.91 -4.77
N SER A 20 9.71 11.31 -4.16
CA SER A 20 10.84 12.03 -3.57
C SER A 20 11.65 12.83 -4.60
N CYS A 21 11.68 12.41 -5.87
CA CYS A 21 12.40 13.11 -6.94
C CYS A 21 11.90 14.53 -7.20
N GLY A 22 10.66 14.83 -6.82
CA GLY A 22 10.07 16.19 -6.94
C GLY A 22 10.08 16.99 -5.65
N SER A 23 10.68 16.46 -4.55
CA SER A 23 10.69 17.08 -3.23
C SER A 23 12.01 17.80 -2.95
N ALA A 24 11.95 18.88 -2.17
CA ALA A 24 13.12 19.53 -1.58
C ALA A 24 13.56 18.88 -0.25
N ASP A 25 12.76 17.95 0.29
CA ASP A 25 13.07 17.22 1.52
C ASP A 25 14.12 16.13 1.26
N LYS A 26 14.89 15.79 2.30
CA LYS A 26 15.83 14.67 2.26
C LYS A 26 15.12 13.39 2.65
N TYR A 27 15.11 12.40 1.75
CA TYR A 27 14.58 11.08 2.03
C TYR A 27 15.71 10.09 2.38
N ILE A 28 15.44 9.21 3.32
CA ILE A 28 16.33 8.15 3.79
C ILE A 28 15.54 6.84 3.67
N PHE A 29 15.95 6.00 2.74
CA PHE A 29 15.25 4.77 2.42
C PHE A 29 15.87 3.59 3.13
N THR A 30 15.06 2.86 3.92
CA THR A 30 15.52 1.72 4.73
C THR A 30 14.68 0.48 4.51
N ASP A 31 15.33 -0.68 4.54
CA ASP A 31 14.69 -2.00 4.43
C ASP A 31 15.61 -3.06 5.05
N VAL A 32 15.08 -4.25 5.32
CA VAL A 32 15.85 -5.45 5.68
C VAL A 32 16.39 -6.20 4.47
N CYS A 33 15.83 -5.95 3.29
CA CYS A 33 16.21 -6.56 2.02
C CYS A 33 16.85 -5.53 1.09
N GLU A 34 17.65 -6.00 0.15
CA GLU A 34 18.17 -5.18 -0.95
C GLU A 34 17.10 -4.86 -1.99
N LEU A 35 17.26 -3.73 -2.67
CA LEU A 35 16.41 -3.35 -3.80
C LEU A 35 16.67 -4.31 -4.98
N SER A 36 15.62 -4.94 -5.51
CA SER A 36 15.74 -5.83 -6.65
C SER A 36 16.14 -5.10 -7.95
N GLN A 37 16.83 -5.78 -8.84
CA GLN A 37 17.19 -5.22 -10.16
C GLN A 37 15.96 -4.87 -11.00
N GLU A 38 14.89 -5.66 -10.89
CA GLU A 38 13.60 -5.38 -11.53
C GLU A 38 13.05 -4.04 -11.04
N SER A 39 12.98 -3.86 -9.71
CA SER A 39 12.49 -2.60 -9.12
C SER A 39 13.37 -1.41 -9.50
N ALA A 40 14.70 -1.57 -9.49
CA ALA A 40 15.62 -0.52 -9.93
C ALA A 40 15.39 -0.11 -11.39
N GLY A 41 15.09 -1.08 -12.27
CA GLY A 41 14.73 -0.83 -13.66
C GLY A 41 13.44 -0.01 -13.80
N TYR A 42 12.38 -0.37 -13.06
CA TYR A 42 11.14 0.41 -13.05
C TYR A 42 11.34 1.82 -12.47
N LEU A 43 12.11 1.96 -11.38
CA LEU A 43 12.41 3.26 -10.78
C LEU A 43 13.09 4.21 -11.77
N ARG A 44 14.11 3.75 -12.49
CA ARG A 44 14.76 4.58 -13.52
C ARG A 44 13.80 4.98 -14.64
N ARG A 45 12.91 4.07 -15.05
CA ARG A 45 11.91 4.35 -16.08
C ARG A 45 10.87 5.38 -15.63
N LEU A 46 10.40 5.31 -14.38
CA LEU A 46 9.34 6.16 -13.85
C LEU A 46 9.83 7.52 -13.36
N ALA A 47 11.02 7.57 -12.75
CA ALA A 47 11.57 8.75 -12.09
C ALA A 47 12.87 9.29 -12.71
N GLY A 48 13.43 8.58 -13.71
CA GLY A 48 14.66 8.95 -14.40
C GLY A 48 15.93 8.45 -13.69
N GLU A 49 17.09 8.67 -14.33
CA GLU A 49 18.40 8.15 -13.86
C GLU A 49 18.87 8.74 -12.53
N LYS A 50 18.30 9.86 -12.10
CA LYS A 50 18.69 10.52 -10.84
C LYS A 50 17.94 10.01 -9.61
N VAL A 51 17.06 9.01 -9.76
CA VAL A 51 16.31 8.42 -8.64
C VAL A 51 17.29 7.78 -7.65
N ASP A 52 17.07 8.05 -6.34
CA ASP A 52 17.88 7.42 -5.30
C ASP A 52 17.53 5.94 -5.16
N LEU A 53 18.49 5.07 -5.47
CA LEU A 53 18.39 3.61 -5.35
C LEU A 53 19.03 3.09 -4.06
N THR A 54 19.63 3.96 -3.24
CA THR A 54 20.27 3.57 -1.99
C THR A 54 19.27 3.05 -1.00
N THR A 55 19.57 1.93 -0.36
CA THR A 55 18.82 1.38 0.76
C THR A 55 19.76 1.18 1.94
N LEU A 56 19.47 1.80 3.07
CA LEU A 56 20.19 1.54 4.31
C LEU A 56 19.54 0.36 5.03
N PRO A 57 20.31 -0.58 5.59
CA PRO A 57 19.75 -1.70 6.35
C PRO A 57 19.14 -1.20 7.66
N LEU A 58 17.89 -1.57 7.91
CA LEU A 58 17.20 -1.30 9.18
C LEU A 58 16.13 -2.37 9.43
N ASP A 59 16.27 -3.09 10.54
CA ASP A 59 15.19 -3.86 11.13
C ASP A 59 14.40 -2.95 12.09
N MET A 60 13.15 -2.64 11.74
CA MET A 60 12.29 -1.77 12.57
C MET A 60 11.86 -2.43 13.89
N THR A 61 12.14 -3.72 14.10
CA THR A 61 11.92 -4.42 15.37
C THR A 61 13.09 -4.27 16.34
N ASP A 62 14.23 -3.78 15.89
CA ASP A 62 15.39 -3.41 16.71
C ASP A 62 15.29 -1.95 17.14
N GLU A 63 14.81 -1.74 18.37
CA GLU A 63 14.62 -0.39 18.94
C GLU A 63 15.92 0.42 18.97
N TYR A 64 17.05 -0.22 19.29
CA TYR A 64 18.34 0.46 19.32
C TYR A 64 18.76 0.96 17.93
N ALA A 65 18.60 0.10 16.92
CA ALA A 65 18.90 0.46 15.54
C ALA A 65 17.99 1.60 15.02
N VAL A 66 16.70 1.56 15.37
CA VAL A 66 15.74 2.64 15.02
C VAL A 66 16.16 3.96 15.67
N ARG A 67 16.42 3.98 16.99
CA ARG A 67 16.86 5.18 17.71
C ARG A 67 18.12 5.78 17.09
N LYS A 68 19.12 4.96 16.86
CA LYS A 68 20.38 5.37 16.24
C LYS A 68 20.17 5.94 14.84
N MET A 69 19.32 5.32 14.02
CA MET A 69 19.00 5.81 12.67
C MET A 69 18.33 7.17 12.71
N VAL A 70 17.35 7.35 13.59
CA VAL A 70 16.61 8.61 13.77
C VAL A 70 17.53 9.72 14.27
N GLU A 71 18.34 9.47 15.28
CA GLU A 71 19.27 10.44 15.87
C GLU A 71 20.36 10.87 14.88
N GLN A 72 21.06 9.92 14.26
CA GLN A 72 22.17 10.19 13.33
C GLN A 72 21.74 10.97 12.08
N ASN A 73 20.49 10.81 11.66
CA ASN A 73 19.96 11.45 10.48
C ASN A 73 19.06 12.66 10.79
N HIS A 74 18.88 13.00 12.07
CA HIS A 74 17.98 14.09 12.51
C HIS A 74 16.59 13.96 11.86
N VAL A 75 15.96 12.77 11.99
CA VAL A 75 14.71 12.44 11.32
C VAL A 75 13.55 13.24 11.91
N ASP A 76 12.85 13.99 11.05
CA ASP A 76 11.65 14.75 11.40
C ASP A 76 10.38 13.90 11.24
N VAL A 77 10.37 12.99 10.26
CA VAL A 77 9.21 12.15 9.94
C VAL A 77 9.64 10.73 9.64
N ILE A 78 8.90 9.74 10.16
CA ILE A 78 8.96 8.36 9.70
C ILE A 78 7.72 8.06 8.85
N VAL A 79 7.91 7.56 7.63
CA VAL A 79 6.87 6.96 6.80
C VAL A 79 7.03 5.45 6.86
N ASN A 80 6.21 4.79 7.66
CA ASN A 80 6.26 3.33 7.84
C ASN A 80 5.46 2.60 6.77
N CYS A 81 6.14 2.16 5.71
CA CYS A 81 5.60 1.30 4.64
C CYS A 81 5.85 -0.19 4.89
N ALA A 82 6.66 -0.55 5.91
CA ALA A 82 6.96 -1.93 6.24
C ALA A 82 5.83 -2.58 7.02
N ALA A 83 5.53 -3.83 6.69
CA ALA A 83 4.55 -4.66 7.39
C ALA A 83 4.70 -6.14 7.00
N TYR A 84 4.18 -7.03 7.82
CA TYR A 84 3.90 -8.40 7.43
C TYR A 84 2.59 -8.42 6.63
N THR A 85 2.66 -8.60 5.32
CA THR A 85 1.50 -8.47 4.40
C THR A 85 0.99 -9.80 3.83
N ASN A 86 1.62 -10.92 4.18
CA ASN A 86 1.14 -12.24 3.76
C ASN A 86 -0.08 -12.64 4.61
N VAL A 87 -1.29 -12.35 4.10
CA VAL A 87 -2.56 -12.56 4.81
C VAL A 87 -2.73 -14.01 5.25
N GLU A 88 -2.49 -14.98 4.35
CA GLU A 88 -2.62 -16.41 4.66
C GLU A 88 -1.48 -16.90 5.57
N GLY A 89 -0.27 -16.43 5.33
CA GLY A 89 0.88 -16.77 6.17
C GLY A 89 0.77 -16.24 7.60
N ALA A 90 0.02 -15.17 7.83
CA ALA A 90 -0.21 -14.63 9.18
C ALA A 90 -0.94 -15.62 10.09
N GLU A 91 -1.87 -16.40 9.55
CA GLU A 91 -2.61 -17.41 10.35
C GLU A 91 -1.71 -18.47 10.96
N THR A 92 -0.58 -18.76 10.32
CA THR A 92 0.40 -19.76 10.80
C THR A 92 1.63 -19.14 11.46
N ASN A 93 1.82 -17.82 11.35
CA ASN A 93 2.98 -17.09 11.86
C ASN A 93 2.55 -15.87 12.68
N TYR A 94 1.64 -16.07 13.64
CA TYR A 94 1.09 -15.00 14.47
C TYR A 94 2.18 -14.15 15.12
N GLU A 95 3.16 -14.76 15.77
CA GLU A 95 4.22 -14.05 16.49
C GLU A 95 5.03 -13.12 15.59
N LEU A 96 5.35 -13.56 14.37
CA LEU A 96 6.05 -12.72 13.39
C LEU A 96 5.16 -11.59 12.88
N ALA A 97 3.88 -11.89 12.62
CA ALA A 97 2.91 -10.90 12.18
C ALA A 97 2.70 -9.84 13.28
N GLU A 98 2.53 -10.23 14.54
CA GLU A 98 2.38 -9.31 15.67
C GLU A 98 3.64 -8.46 15.88
N ARG A 99 4.82 -9.06 15.84
CA ARG A 99 6.09 -8.34 15.97
C ARG A 99 6.26 -7.25 14.91
N LEU A 100 5.94 -7.57 13.63
CA LEU A 100 6.11 -6.62 12.53
C LEU A 100 4.96 -5.62 12.41
N ASN A 101 3.73 -6.02 12.75
CA ASN A 101 2.55 -5.18 12.55
C ASN A 101 2.12 -4.41 13.80
N ALA A 102 2.54 -4.81 14.99
CA ALA A 102 2.19 -4.16 16.25
C ALA A 102 3.40 -3.68 17.06
N ASP A 103 4.36 -4.54 17.36
CA ASP A 103 5.52 -4.16 18.19
C ASP A 103 6.42 -3.15 17.47
N ALA A 104 6.74 -3.37 16.21
CA ALA A 104 7.56 -2.44 15.46
C ALA A 104 6.91 -1.04 15.33
N PRO A 105 5.62 -0.88 14.96
CA PRO A 105 4.93 0.42 15.03
C PRO A 105 4.96 1.07 16.40
N ARG A 106 4.86 0.28 17.50
CA ARG A 106 5.02 0.79 18.86
C ARG A 106 6.41 1.40 19.11
N ILE A 107 7.47 0.71 18.64
CA ILE A 107 8.86 1.21 18.71
C ILE A 107 8.99 2.53 17.94
N LEU A 108 8.53 2.55 16.68
CA LEU A 108 8.58 3.77 15.85
C LEU A 108 7.84 4.93 16.51
N ALA A 109 6.64 4.68 17.07
CA ALA A 109 5.85 5.68 17.75
C ALA A 109 6.54 6.22 19.03
N ALA A 110 7.15 5.32 19.81
CA ALA A 110 7.90 5.72 21.01
C ALA A 110 9.09 6.65 20.66
N VAL A 111 9.86 6.28 19.62
CA VAL A 111 10.99 7.08 19.16
C VAL A 111 10.52 8.44 18.63
N MET A 112 9.45 8.48 17.83
CA MET A 112 8.92 9.76 17.31
C MET A 112 8.30 10.64 18.39
N LYS A 113 7.74 10.06 19.46
CA LYS A 113 7.31 10.82 20.62
C LYS A 113 8.47 11.58 21.30
N GLU A 114 9.60 10.92 21.46
CA GLU A 114 10.78 11.52 22.13
C GLU A 114 11.39 12.66 21.32
N THR A 115 11.39 12.54 19.98
CA THR A 115 11.90 13.61 19.09
C THR A 115 10.89 14.70 18.78
N GLY A 116 9.60 14.48 19.09
CA GLY A 116 8.51 15.39 18.73
C GLY A 116 8.13 15.34 17.24
N GLY A 117 8.67 14.39 16.48
CA GLY A 117 8.42 14.20 15.05
C GLY A 117 7.07 13.56 14.73
N LEU A 118 6.82 13.31 13.45
CA LEU A 118 5.58 12.69 12.94
C LEU A 118 5.79 11.24 12.51
N LEU A 119 4.90 10.35 12.88
CA LEU A 119 4.79 8.98 12.35
C LEU A 119 3.63 8.89 11.36
N VAL A 120 3.92 8.67 10.08
CA VAL A 120 2.93 8.27 9.07
C VAL A 120 2.96 6.75 8.96
N HIS A 121 1.86 6.07 9.34
CA HIS A 121 1.78 4.60 9.37
C HIS A 121 0.73 4.09 8.39
N ILE A 122 1.10 3.09 7.59
CA ILE A 122 0.17 2.47 6.64
C ILE A 122 -0.50 1.27 7.26
N SER A 123 -1.83 1.33 7.33
CA SER A 123 -2.71 0.26 7.79
C SER A 123 -3.57 -0.30 6.65
N THR A 124 -4.62 -1.05 6.97
CA THR A 124 -5.36 -1.87 6.03
C THR A 124 -6.86 -1.81 6.25
N ASP A 125 -7.61 -2.07 5.19
CA ASP A 125 -9.06 -2.35 5.22
C ASP A 125 -9.42 -3.65 5.95
N TYR A 126 -8.46 -4.59 6.13
CA TYR A 126 -8.66 -5.82 6.89
C TYR A 126 -8.92 -5.61 8.40
N VAL A 127 -8.80 -4.39 8.90
CA VAL A 127 -9.31 -4.05 10.24
C VAL A 127 -10.84 -4.12 10.32
N PHE A 128 -11.52 -4.12 9.16
CA PHE A 128 -12.97 -4.33 9.04
C PHE A 128 -13.24 -5.73 8.50
N GLY A 129 -14.32 -6.37 8.93
CA GLY A 129 -14.63 -7.73 8.45
C GLY A 129 -16.07 -8.15 8.70
N LYS A 130 -16.84 -7.33 9.43
CA LYS A 130 -18.24 -7.58 9.78
C LYS A 130 -19.17 -6.53 9.19
N GLU A 131 -20.47 -6.80 9.23
CA GLU A 131 -21.51 -5.87 8.79
C GLU A 131 -21.37 -4.45 9.40
N PRO A 132 -21.84 -3.44 8.66
CA PRO A 132 -22.67 -3.52 7.45
C PRO A 132 -21.84 -3.64 6.16
N TYR A 133 -22.34 -4.41 5.18
CA TYR A 133 -21.66 -4.66 3.90
C TYR A 133 -22.13 -3.78 2.74
N ASN A 134 -22.84 -2.70 3.00
CA ASN A 134 -23.39 -1.82 1.97
C ASN A 134 -23.16 -0.33 2.24
N ILE A 135 -22.36 -0.02 3.26
CA ILE A 135 -22.02 1.35 3.66
C ILE A 135 -20.50 1.45 3.70
N PRO A 136 -19.88 2.46 3.05
CA PRO A 136 -18.45 2.66 3.13
C PRO A 136 -17.95 2.78 4.57
N CYS A 137 -16.87 2.05 4.89
CA CYS A 137 -16.28 2.05 6.22
C CYS A 137 -15.70 3.42 6.55
N LYS A 138 -16.03 3.97 7.72
CA LYS A 138 -15.50 5.24 8.23
C LYS A 138 -14.37 5.03 9.22
N GLU A 139 -13.56 6.06 9.43
CA GLU A 139 -12.38 6.00 10.29
C GLU A 139 -12.72 5.78 11.78
N ASP A 140 -13.89 6.22 12.24
CA ASP A 140 -14.43 6.05 13.60
C ASP A 140 -15.18 4.72 13.81
N GLN A 141 -15.39 3.95 12.75
CA GLN A 141 -16.01 2.64 12.85
C GLN A 141 -15.11 1.67 13.63
N GLN A 142 -15.70 0.94 14.57
CA GLN A 142 -14.98 -0.07 15.34
C GLN A 142 -14.36 -1.14 14.43
N GLY A 143 -13.09 -1.44 14.67
CA GLY A 143 -12.40 -2.53 14.00
C GLY A 143 -13.01 -3.89 14.37
N THR A 144 -13.23 -4.75 13.36
CA THR A 144 -13.81 -6.10 13.50
C THR A 144 -13.05 -7.10 12.63
N PRO A 145 -11.70 -7.22 12.79
CA PRO A 145 -10.90 -8.08 11.94
C PRO A 145 -11.36 -9.54 12.04
N THR A 146 -11.27 -10.28 10.92
CA THR A 146 -11.67 -11.69 10.82
C THR A 146 -10.50 -12.64 10.68
N GLY A 147 -9.26 -12.13 10.60
CA GLY A 147 -8.03 -12.91 10.50
C GLY A 147 -6.86 -12.24 11.21
N VAL A 148 -5.79 -12.99 11.40
CA VAL A 148 -4.58 -12.57 12.13
C VAL A 148 -3.95 -11.33 11.51
N TYR A 149 -3.88 -11.23 10.19
CA TYR A 149 -3.33 -10.04 9.52
C TYR A 149 -4.06 -8.76 9.94
N GLY A 150 -5.39 -8.73 9.82
CA GLY A 150 -6.20 -7.58 10.21
C GLY A 150 -6.10 -7.28 11.71
N LEU A 151 -6.08 -8.32 12.55
CA LEU A 151 -5.94 -8.19 14.00
C LEU A 151 -4.61 -7.54 14.38
N THR A 152 -3.49 -8.06 13.88
CA THR A 152 -2.15 -7.53 14.21
C THR A 152 -1.94 -6.11 13.68
N LYS A 153 -2.52 -5.76 12.51
CA LYS A 153 -2.52 -4.38 12.01
C LYS A 153 -3.33 -3.45 12.92
N LEU A 154 -4.49 -3.89 13.40
CA LEU A 154 -5.31 -3.12 14.34
C LEU A 154 -4.58 -2.92 15.68
N HIS A 155 -3.88 -3.94 16.19
CA HIS A 155 -3.03 -3.79 17.38
C HIS A 155 -1.97 -2.71 17.17
N GLY A 156 -1.31 -2.67 15.99
CA GLY A 156 -0.35 -1.62 15.65
C GLY A 156 -0.95 -0.22 15.68
N GLU A 157 -2.16 -0.04 15.11
CA GLU A 157 -2.87 1.23 15.20
C GLU A 157 -3.12 1.65 16.67
N GLN A 158 -3.57 0.72 17.50
CA GLN A 158 -3.82 0.97 18.93
C GLN A 158 -2.54 1.34 19.68
N GLN A 159 -1.42 0.66 19.41
CA GLN A 159 -0.12 0.99 19.99
C GLN A 159 0.35 2.41 19.63
N ILE A 160 0.15 2.83 18.38
CA ILE A 160 0.46 4.19 17.94
C ILE A 160 -0.44 5.20 18.65
N GLN A 161 -1.75 4.95 18.72
CA GLN A 161 -2.73 5.86 19.34
C GLN A 161 -2.43 6.11 20.83
N VAL A 162 -2.05 5.09 21.58
CA VAL A 162 -1.75 5.24 23.03
C VAL A 162 -0.35 5.77 23.30
N SER A 163 0.53 5.84 22.30
CA SER A 163 1.92 6.29 22.46
C SER A 163 2.02 7.77 22.84
N GLY A 164 1.08 8.60 22.37
CA GLY A 164 1.11 10.05 22.50
C GLY A 164 2.10 10.75 21.57
N CYS A 165 2.58 10.10 20.50
CA CYS A 165 3.31 10.75 19.41
C CYS A 165 2.38 11.52 18.46
N ASN A 166 2.92 12.42 17.65
CA ASN A 166 2.19 12.91 16.48
C ASN A 166 2.10 11.78 15.46
N TYR A 167 0.90 11.47 14.97
CA TYR A 167 0.74 10.40 13.99
C TYR A 167 -0.35 10.68 12.95
N VAL A 168 -0.16 10.09 11.78
CA VAL A 168 -1.18 9.92 10.75
C VAL A 168 -1.19 8.44 10.36
N ILE A 169 -2.29 7.74 10.66
CA ILE A 169 -2.51 6.36 10.22
C ILE A 169 -3.36 6.41 8.97
N ILE A 170 -2.90 5.75 7.89
CA ILE A 170 -3.66 5.66 6.63
C ILE A 170 -4.03 4.20 6.39
N ARG A 171 -5.34 3.88 6.52
CA ARG A 171 -5.87 2.60 6.09
C ARG A 171 -6.06 2.60 4.59
N THR A 172 -5.54 1.59 3.91
CA THR A 172 -5.65 1.42 2.46
C THR A 172 -6.15 0.03 2.09
N ALA A 173 -6.57 -0.17 0.84
CA ALA A 173 -7.15 -1.41 0.35
C ALA A 173 -6.56 -1.79 -1.02
N TRP A 174 -6.40 -3.07 -1.30
CA TRP A 174 -6.11 -3.64 -2.62
C TRP A 174 -4.95 -2.94 -3.34
N LEU A 175 -3.84 -2.75 -2.63
CA LEU A 175 -2.68 -2.02 -3.12
C LEU A 175 -2.02 -2.75 -4.30
N TYR A 176 -1.76 -2.03 -5.38
CA TYR A 176 -1.03 -2.53 -6.55
C TYR A 176 -0.07 -1.47 -7.10
N SER A 177 0.98 -1.92 -7.75
CA SER A 177 1.94 -1.09 -8.47
C SER A 177 2.77 -1.94 -9.44
N GLU A 178 3.73 -1.33 -10.10
CA GLU A 178 4.76 -1.99 -10.89
C GLU A 178 5.72 -2.82 -10.02
N PHE A 179 5.82 -2.47 -8.74
CA PHE A 179 6.76 -3.04 -7.79
C PHE A 179 6.17 -4.19 -6.98
N GLY A 180 7.04 -5.07 -6.51
CA GLY A 180 6.69 -6.17 -5.62
C GLY A 180 5.68 -7.16 -6.21
N LYS A 181 5.09 -7.98 -5.33
CA LYS A 181 4.02 -8.92 -5.67
C LYS A 181 2.67 -8.30 -5.36
N ASN A 182 1.73 -8.35 -6.31
CA ASN A 182 0.37 -7.85 -6.12
C ASN A 182 -0.61 -8.55 -7.07
N PHE A 183 -1.91 -8.34 -6.84
CA PHE A 183 -2.97 -8.98 -7.62
C PHE A 183 -2.89 -8.63 -9.11
N CYS A 184 -2.59 -7.36 -9.47
CA CYS A 184 -2.50 -6.94 -10.87
C CYS A 184 -1.42 -7.72 -11.63
N LYS A 185 -0.18 -7.81 -11.09
CA LYS A 185 0.92 -8.59 -11.69
C LYS A 185 0.58 -10.09 -11.73
N THR A 186 -0.03 -10.62 -10.67
CA THR A 186 -0.46 -12.03 -10.63
C THR A 186 -1.50 -12.32 -11.72
N MET A 187 -2.48 -11.45 -11.91
CA MET A 187 -3.50 -11.64 -12.96
C MET A 187 -2.89 -11.53 -14.36
N LEU A 188 -1.97 -10.58 -14.61
CA LEU A 188 -1.26 -10.53 -15.89
C LEU A 188 -0.53 -11.82 -16.22
N GLN A 189 0.16 -12.40 -15.23
CA GLN A 189 0.89 -13.66 -15.39
C GLN A 189 -0.04 -14.86 -15.63
N LEU A 190 -1.09 -14.98 -14.81
CA LEU A 190 -2.04 -16.10 -14.93
C LEU A 190 -2.83 -16.03 -16.24
N GLN A 191 -3.27 -14.85 -16.65
CA GLN A 191 -4.00 -14.64 -17.90
C GLN A 191 -3.14 -14.92 -19.15
N ALA A 192 -1.81 -14.81 -19.04
CA ALA A 192 -0.90 -15.17 -20.13
C ALA A 192 -0.64 -16.67 -20.23
N THR A 193 -0.88 -17.44 -19.16
CA THR A 193 -0.48 -18.85 -19.06
C THR A 193 -1.64 -19.83 -18.91
N LYS A 194 -2.81 -19.36 -18.49
CA LYS A 194 -4.00 -20.20 -18.24
C LYS A 194 -5.09 -19.92 -19.26
N PRO A 195 -5.75 -20.97 -19.81
CA PRO A 195 -6.87 -20.78 -20.72
C PRO A 195 -8.13 -20.26 -20.01
N GLN A 196 -8.27 -20.58 -18.71
CA GLN A 196 -9.42 -20.19 -17.89
C GLN A 196 -8.97 -19.88 -16.45
N LEU A 197 -9.64 -18.89 -15.82
CA LEU A 197 -9.50 -18.54 -14.41
C LEU A 197 -10.88 -18.37 -13.77
N LYS A 198 -11.00 -18.73 -12.49
CA LYS A 198 -12.14 -18.38 -11.65
C LYS A 198 -11.70 -17.29 -10.68
N VAL A 199 -12.46 -16.22 -10.58
CA VAL A 199 -12.16 -15.08 -9.71
C VAL A 199 -13.40 -14.69 -8.91
N VAL A 200 -13.24 -14.45 -7.62
CA VAL A 200 -14.35 -14.14 -6.71
C VAL A 200 -15.01 -12.79 -7.07
N PHE A 201 -16.35 -12.76 -7.07
CA PHE A 201 -17.13 -11.57 -7.40
C PHE A 201 -17.91 -11.00 -6.22
N ASP A 202 -18.01 -11.75 -5.12
CA ASP A 202 -18.74 -11.42 -3.89
C ASP A 202 -17.86 -10.79 -2.79
N GLN A 203 -16.63 -10.40 -3.15
CA GLN A 203 -15.76 -9.54 -2.35
C GLN A 203 -15.63 -8.20 -3.07
N VAL A 204 -16.04 -7.13 -2.40
CA VAL A 204 -16.19 -5.79 -2.98
C VAL A 204 -15.30 -4.79 -2.24
N GLY A 205 -14.51 -4.05 -2.99
CA GLY A 205 -13.56 -3.06 -2.48
C GLY A 205 -13.17 -2.04 -3.54
N THR A 206 -12.04 -1.39 -3.31
CA THR A 206 -11.48 -0.43 -4.29
C THR A 206 -9.99 -0.67 -4.47
N PRO A 207 -9.51 -0.90 -5.70
CA PRO A 207 -8.08 -0.97 -5.97
C PRO A 207 -7.39 0.35 -5.65
N THR A 208 -6.19 0.30 -5.07
CA THR A 208 -5.36 1.47 -4.78
C THR A 208 -4.05 1.39 -5.56
N TYR A 209 -3.81 2.35 -6.43
CA TYR A 209 -2.50 2.50 -7.06
C TYR A 209 -1.52 3.11 -6.06
N ALA A 210 -0.43 2.41 -5.78
CA ALA A 210 0.50 2.81 -4.72
C ALA A 210 1.15 4.17 -4.97
N LEU A 211 1.34 4.59 -6.23
CA LEU A 211 1.81 5.93 -6.57
C LEU A 211 0.82 7.02 -6.12
N ASP A 212 -0.48 6.78 -6.20
CA ASP A 212 -1.47 7.77 -5.73
C ASP A 212 -1.48 7.88 -4.20
N LEU A 213 -1.31 6.75 -3.50
CA LEU A 213 -1.12 6.76 -2.06
C LEU A 213 0.18 7.49 -1.68
N ALA A 214 1.28 7.27 -2.41
CA ALA A 214 2.53 7.98 -2.19
C ALA A 214 2.38 9.49 -2.40
N LYS A 215 1.64 9.93 -3.44
CA LYS A 215 1.31 11.35 -3.65
C LYS A 215 0.47 11.93 -2.52
N ALA A 216 -0.52 11.17 -2.02
CA ALA A 216 -1.32 11.59 -0.86
C ALA A 216 -0.45 11.76 0.39
N ILE A 217 0.49 10.84 0.64
CA ILE A 217 1.47 10.96 1.72
C ILE A 217 2.32 12.21 1.52
N ALA A 218 2.83 12.50 0.32
CA ALA A 218 3.61 13.71 0.05
C ALA A 218 2.82 15.00 0.34
N VAL A 219 1.51 15.03 0.08
CA VAL A 219 0.64 16.16 0.46
C VAL A 219 0.58 16.31 1.98
N ILE A 220 0.40 15.21 2.73
CA ILE A 220 0.37 15.21 4.20
C ILE A 220 1.71 15.69 4.76
N LEU A 221 2.84 15.22 4.21
CA LEU A 221 4.18 15.66 4.60
C LEU A 221 4.39 17.18 4.37
N SER A 222 3.91 17.67 3.22
CA SER A 222 3.96 19.10 2.91
C SER A 222 3.09 19.96 3.85
N ASP A 223 2.00 19.40 4.37
CA ASP A 223 1.12 20.08 5.34
C ASP A 223 1.75 20.10 6.74
N TYR A 224 2.47 19.06 7.14
CA TYR A 224 3.06 18.92 8.49
C TYR A 224 4.12 19.99 8.81
N LYS A 225 5.03 20.29 7.92
CA LYS A 225 6.09 21.34 8.03
C LYS A 225 6.90 21.36 9.35
N GLY A 226 6.93 20.23 10.07
CA GLY A 226 7.66 20.12 11.33
C GLY A 226 6.95 20.74 12.55
N GLU A 227 5.63 20.87 12.53
CA GLU A 227 4.85 21.42 13.65
C GLU A 227 4.90 20.50 14.89
N PRO A 228 5.42 20.92 16.05
CA PRO A 228 5.57 20.06 17.23
C PRO A 228 4.24 19.54 17.80
N GLN A 229 3.13 20.26 17.60
CA GLN A 229 1.78 19.88 17.98
C GLN A 229 0.91 19.81 16.74
N TYR A 230 1.01 18.71 16.01
CA TYR A 230 0.28 18.55 14.76
C TYR A 230 -1.20 18.31 15.00
N GLN A 231 -2.01 19.31 14.66
CA GLN A 231 -3.45 19.30 14.94
C GLN A 231 -4.28 18.38 14.02
N LYS A 232 -3.69 17.95 12.89
CA LYS A 232 -4.37 17.07 11.93
C LYS A 232 -3.99 15.58 12.09
N GLY A 233 -3.42 15.22 13.27
CA GLY A 233 -3.15 13.82 13.62
C GLY A 233 -4.42 12.97 13.65
N GLY A 234 -4.29 11.67 13.39
CA GLY A 234 -5.41 10.73 13.48
C GLY A 234 -5.39 9.62 12.42
N ILE A 235 -6.52 8.90 12.35
CA ILE A 235 -6.74 7.85 11.35
C ILE A 235 -7.45 8.45 10.13
N TYR A 236 -7.01 8.03 8.95
CA TYR A 236 -7.54 8.43 7.65
C TYR A 236 -7.66 7.21 6.74
N HIS A 237 -8.53 7.31 5.75
CA HIS A 237 -8.69 6.30 4.72
C HIS A 237 -8.21 6.81 3.36
N PHE A 238 -7.49 5.97 2.63
CA PHE A 238 -7.13 6.24 1.25
C PHE A 238 -7.24 4.98 0.38
N SER A 239 -8.07 5.04 -0.64
CA SER A 239 -8.06 4.18 -1.83
C SER A 239 -8.42 5.04 -3.03
N ASN A 240 -8.24 4.57 -4.26
CA ASN A 240 -8.76 5.31 -5.40
C ASN A 240 -10.29 5.43 -5.34
N GLU A 241 -10.91 6.29 -6.14
CA GLU A 241 -12.38 6.39 -6.24
C GLU A 241 -12.96 5.24 -7.06
N GLY A 242 -14.21 4.89 -6.76
CA GLY A 242 -14.95 3.81 -7.40
C GLY A 242 -15.01 2.55 -6.55
N VAL A 243 -15.72 1.55 -7.05
CA VAL A 243 -15.97 0.27 -6.37
C VAL A 243 -15.99 -0.84 -7.42
N CYS A 244 -15.39 -1.99 -7.11
CA CYS A 244 -15.47 -3.18 -7.95
C CYS A 244 -15.29 -4.46 -7.14
N SER A 245 -15.59 -5.61 -7.75
CA SER A 245 -15.17 -6.92 -7.26
C SER A 245 -13.76 -7.29 -7.75
N TRP A 246 -13.14 -8.33 -7.17
CA TRP A 246 -11.91 -8.89 -7.71
C TRP A 246 -12.10 -9.41 -9.16
N TYR A 247 -13.30 -9.94 -9.46
CA TYR A 247 -13.65 -10.35 -10.80
C TYR A 247 -13.62 -9.18 -11.79
N ASP A 248 -14.28 -8.06 -11.46
CA ASP A 248 -14.29 -6.86 -12.30
C ASP A 248 -12.88 -6.32 -12.51
N PHE A 249 -12.09 -6.26 -11.43
CA PHE A 249 -10.69 -5.83 -11.50
C PHE A 249 -9.87 -6.72 -12.42
N SER A 250 -10.01 -8.06 -12.32
CA SER A 250 -9.33 -9.03 -13.19
C SER A 250 -9.73 -8.89 -14.66
N LYS A 251 -11.04 -8.70 -14.94
CA LYS A 251 -11.56 -8.47 -16.31
C LYS A 251 -10.98 -7.21 -16.91
N LEU A 252 -10.93 -6.12 -16.14
CA LEU A 252 -10.41 -4.85 -16.64
C LEU A 252 -8.89 -4.90 -16.85
N ILE A 253 -8.13 -5.58 -15.98
CA ILE A 253 -6.70 -5.83 -16.21
C ILE A 253 -6.48 -6.49 -17.57
N GLN A 254 -7.24 -7.55 -17.89
CA GLN A 254 -7.15 -8.23 -19.18
C GLN A 254 -7.45 -7.27 -20.35
N GLN A 255 -8.58 -6.59 -20.29
CA GLN A 255 -9.03 -5.68 -21.35
C GLN A 255 -7.97 -4.60 -21.62
N LEU A 256 -7.52 -3.90 -20.60
CA LEU A 256 -6.56 -2.80 -20.73
C LEU A 256 -5.19 -3.30 -21.22
N ALA A 257 -4.71 -4.45 -20.71
CA ALA A 257 -3.45 -5.02 -21.17
C ALA A 257 -3.51 -5.39 -22.66
N MET A 258 -4.62 -5.94 -23.12
CA MET A 258 -4.84 -6.24 -24.55
C MET A 258 -4.87 -4.97 -25.39
N GLU A 259 -5.61 -3.93 -24.97
CA GLU A 259 -5.67 -2.64 -25.66
C GLU A 259 -4.27 -2.00 -25.81
N ILE A 260 -3.44 -2.04 -24.75
CA ILE A 260 -2.09 -1.49 -24.76
C ILE A 260 -1.19 -2.28 -25.71
N ARG A 261 -1.23 -3.62 -25.66
CA ARG A 261 -0.45 -4.49 -26.57
C ARG A 261 -0.83 -4.28 -28.02
N CYS A 262 -2.13 -4.21 -28.33
CA CYS A 262 -2.60 -3.96 -29.70
C CYS A 262 -2.12 -2.61 -30.25
N LYS A 263 -2.07 -1.56 -29.44
CA LYS A 263 -1.57 -0.24 -29.85
C LYS A 263 -0.06 -0.25 -30.13
N ASN A 264 0.70 -1.02 -29.34
CA ASN A 264 2.16 -1.09 -29.47
C ASN A 264 2.62 -2.04 -30.60
N ALA A 265 1.78 -3.01 -30.96
CA ALA A 265 2.05 -4.02 -32.01
C ALA A 265 1.68 -3.53 -33.42
N ALA A 266 1.92 -2.25 -33.76
CA ALA A 266 1.61 -1.71 -35.09
C ALA A 266 2.22 -2.59 -36.21
N GLY A 267 1.43 -3.57 -36.71
CA GLY A 267 1.76 -4.43 -37.85
C GLY A 267 2.08 -5.91 -37.56
N GLN A 268 2.17 -6.37 -36.31
CA GLN A 268 2.35 -7.79 -36.00
C GLN A 268 1.11 -8.38 -35.30
N HIS A 269 0.32 -9.13 -36.03
CA HIS A 269 -0.83 -9.88 -35.52
C HIS A 269 -0.36 -11.20 -34.89
N SER A 270 0.18 -11.17 -33.69
CA SER A 270 0.21 -12.37 -32.87
C SER A 270 -1.17 -12.57 -32.22
N PRO A 271 -1.83 -13.74 -32.36
CA PRO A 271 -3.11 -13.97 -31.73
C PRO A 271 -2.93 -13.88 -30.20
N ILE A 272 -3.50 -12.83 -29.59
CA ILE A 272 -3.54 -12.70 -28.14
C ILE A 272 -4.55 -13.73 -27.65
N VAL A 273 -4.05 -14.85 -27.07
CA VAL A 273 -4.92 -15.85 -26.45
C VAL A 273 -5.63 -15.17 -25.27
N ARG A 274 -6.94 -15.04 -25.39
CA ARG A 274 -7.77 -14.45 -24.34
C ARG A 274 -8.06 -15.51 -23.30
N CYS A 275 -7.58 -15.32 -22.06
CA CYS A 275 -7.97 -16.14 -20.93
C CYS A 275 -9.48 -15.96 -20.64
N ASP A 276 -10.21 -17.05 -20.48
CA ASP A 276 -11.61 -17.01 -20.07
C ASP A 276 -11.70 -16.80 -18.54
N ILE A 277 -12.10 -15.59 -18.12
CA ILE A 277 -12.23 -15.23 -16.71
C ILE A 277 -13.69 -15.37 -16.30
N GLN A 278 -13.98 -16.34 -15.44
CA GLN A 278 -15.31 -16.65 -14.92
C GLN A 278 -15.47 -16.17 -13.48
N PRO A 279 -16.65 -15.67 -13.07
CA PRO A 279 -16.93 -15.36 -11.68
C PRO A 279 -17.11 -16.64 -10.86
N CYS A 280 -16.75 -16.57 -9.56
CA CYS A 280 -17.08 -17.59 -8.58
C CYS A 280 -17.41 -16.94 -7.24
N HIS A 281 -18.09 -17.68 -6.35
CA HIS A 281 -18.31 -17.25 -4.98
C HIS A 281 -17.06 -17.48 -4.13
N SER A 282 -16.92 -16.72 -3.05
CA SER A 282 -15.88 -16.93 -2.04
C SER A 282 -15.93 -18.34 -1.45
N ALA A 283 -17.13 -18.91 -1.30
CA ALA A 283 -17.34 -20.27 -0.81
C ALA A 283 -16.75 -21.35 -1.75
N ASP A 284 -16.63 -21.06 -3.04
CA ASP A 284 -16.08 -21.98 -4.05
C ASP A 284 -14.54 -21.82 -4.18
N PHE A 285 -13.96 -20.83 -3.53
CA PHE A 285 -12.52 -20.53 -3.59
C PHE A 285 -11.85 -20.95 -2.28
N PRO A 286 -11.00 -21.98 -2.29
CA PRO A 286 -10.34 -22.46 -1.08
C PRO A 286 -9.41 -21.35 -0.52
N SER A 287 -9.72 -20.87 0.68
CA SER A 287 -8.91 -19.92 1.43
C SER A 287 -8.94 -20.29 2.91
N SER A 288 -7.80 -20.23 3.59
CA SER A 288 -7.72 -20.43 5.05
C SER A 288 -8.19 -19.19 5.83
N VAL A 289 -8.38 -18.06 5.15
CA VAL A 289 -8.74 -16.77 5.76
C VAL A 289 -10.11 -16.33 5.26
N VAL A 290 -10.95 -15.90 6.19
CA VAL A 290 -12.20 -15.19 5.86
C VAL A 290 -11.87 -13.76 5.48
N ARG A 291 -11.90 -13.47 4.18
CA ARG A 291 -11.62 -12.12 3.66
C ARG A 291 -12.85 -11.23 3.81
N PRO A 292 -12.70 -9.91 4.05
CA PRO A 292 -13.84 -9.00 4.09
C PRO A 292 -14.67 -9.08 2.81
N ALA A 293 -15.99 -9.31 2.96
CA ALA A 293 -16.90 -9.29 1.82
C ALA A 293 -17.10 -7.87 1.27
N TYR A 294 -16.93 -6.86 2.12
CA TYR A 294 -17.03 -5.45 1.74
C TYR A 294 -15.96 -4.64 2.48
N SER A 295 -15.07 -4.00 1.73
CA SER A 295 -13.97 -3.20 2.28
C SER A 295 -13.83 -1.83 1.60
N VAL A 296 -14.96 -1.28 1.13
CA VAL A 296 -14.97 0.08 0.54
C VAL A 296 -14.74 1.10 1.66
N LEU A 297 -13.70 1.90 1.51
CA LEU A 297 -13.31 2.93 2.49
C LEU A 297 -13.94 4.28 2.14
N ASP A 298 -14.50 4.98 3.13
CA ASP A 298 -14.89 6.39 3.00
C ASP A 298 -13.63 7.28 3.04
N LYS A 299 -13.47 8.14 2.05
CA LYS A 299 -12.30 9.02 1.89
C LYS A 299 -12.62 10.50 2.14
N THR A 300 -13.81 10.78 2.67
CA THR A 300 -14.29 12.15 2.90
C THR A 300 -13.34 12.91 3.83
N LYS A 301 -12.89 12.26 4.91
CA LYS A 301 -12.02 12.88 5.93
C LYS A 301 -10.68 13.30 5.35
N ILE A 302 -9.96 12.42 4.64
CA ILE A 302 -8.63 12.77 4.07
C ILE A 302 -8.75 13.88 3.03
N LYS A 303 -9.80 13.86 2.20
CA LYS A 303 -10.05 14.90 1.18
C LYS A 303 -10.34 16.25 1.82
N SER A 304 -11.17 16.30 2.85
CA SER A 304 -11.55 17.56 3.53
C SER A 304 -10.41 18.13 4.39
N THR A 305 -9.57 17.25 4.99
CA THR A 305 -8.50 17.68 5.89
C THR A 305 -7.26 18.16 5.14
N PHE A 306 -6.86 17.47 4.09
CA PHE A 306 -5.59 17.72 3.40
C PHE A 306 -5.76 18.19 1.95
N ALA A 307 -6.97 18.34 1.46
CA ALA A 307 -7.26 18.61 0.05
C ALA A 307 -6.63 17.59 -0.93
N VAL A 308 -6.49 16.34 -0.49
CA VAL A 308 -5.93 15.25 -1.30
C VAL A 308 -6.86 14.95 -2.47
N ALA A 309 -6.30 14.96 -3.69
CA ALA A 309 -6.99 14.49 -4.87
C ALA A 309 -7.01 12.94 -4.88
N VAL A 310 -8.18 12.37 -5.04
CA VAL A 310 -8.37 10.92 -5.12
C VAL A 310 -8.83 10.55 -6.52
N PRO A 311 -7.97 10.02 -7.39
CA PRO A 311 -8.33 9.67 -8.76
C PRO A 311 -9.24 8.44 -8.84
N TYR A 312 -10.00 8.32 -9.94
CA TYR A 312 -10.76 7.10 -10.25
C TYR A 312 -9.82 5.96 -10.67
N TRP A 313 -10.00 4.78 -10.07
CA TRP A 313 -9.08 3.64 -10.15
C TRP A 313 -8.78 3.14 -11.57
N VAL A 314 -9.72 3.25 -12.50
CA VAL A 314 -9.57 2.72 -13.88
C VAL A 314 -8.47 3.45 -14.65
N GLY A 315 -8.39 4.78 -14.53
CA GLY A 315 -7.38 5.58 -15.22
C GLY A 315 -5.96 5.21 -14.79
N ASN A 316 -5.79 5.01 -13.50
CA ASN A 316 -4.50 4.72 -12.89
C ASN A 316 -4.08 3.26 -13.08
N LEU A 317 -5.04 2.33 -13.16
CA LEU A 317 -4.75 0.97 -13.60
C LEU A 317 -4.17 0.97 -15.03
N ARG A 318 -4.72 1.78 -15.94
CA ARG A 318 -4.17 1.91 -17.30
C ARG A 318 -2.74 2.43 -17.29
N GLN A 319 -2.41 3.40 -16.44
CA GLN A 319 -1.05 3.92 -16.28
C GLN A 319 -0.08 2.84 -15.81
N CYS A 320 -0.39 2.14 -14.73
CA CYS A 320 0.41 1.03 -14.21
C CYS A 320 0.62 -0.07 -15.26
N LEU A 321 -0.46 -0.50 -15.93
CA LEU A 321 -0.39 -1.52 -16.97
C LEU A 321 0.45 -1.08 -18.19
N ALA A 322 0.44 0.21 -18.55
CA ALA A 322 1.30 0.70 -19.61
C ALA A 322 2.78 0.47 -19.30
N THR A 323 3.21 0.71 -18.07
CA THR A 323 4.58 0.42 -17.64
C THR A 323 4.88 -1.09 -17.62
N LEU A 324 3.96 -1.92 -17.08
CA LEU A 324 4.16 -3.37 -16.93
C LEU A 324 4.16 -4.14 -18.26
N VAL A 325 3.35 -3.70 -19.23
CA VAL A 325 3.15 -4.43 -20.50
C VAL A 325 4.17 -4.03 -21.57
N THR A 326 4.81 -2.85 -21.43
CA THR A 326 5.84 -2.35 -22.35
C THR A 326 7.27 -2.59 -21.84
N ALA A 327 7.42 -3.23 -20.68
CA ALA A 327 8.71 -3.52 -20.02
C ALA A 327 9.45 -4.70 -20.62
#